data_77712cfb3a935c3992c8367ca14eaee8
#
_entry.id   77712cfb3a935c3992c8367ca14eaee8
#
_cell.length_a   1.000
_cell.length_b   1.000
_cell.length_c   1.000
_cell.angle_alpha   90.00
_cell.angle_beta   90.00
_cell.angle_gamma   90.00
#
_symmetry.space_group_name_H-M   'P 1'
#
loop_
_entity.id
_entity.type
_entity.pdbx_description
1 polymer ?
#
loop_
_entity_poly.entity_id
_entity_poly.type
_entity_poly.pdbx_seq_one_letter_code
_entity_poly.pdbx_strand_id
1 'polypeptide(L)'
;MTERHRLEKVELELQRAAKRILVVYYSQSGDVAKILETFVAPIKTLPSVELVVERVEPREPYPFPWRTLTRLLSVFPECHRGGGSGIRPLSIQTDPPFDLVILAYQVWFLAPSLPIQDFLRSEHARVLRNARVITLCVSRNMWHSGSETMKQMLRHVGALHLDNIVVNHQGPPWATFVSVPRLLLTGKRDRFLGVFPPAEVGSQDLDRVRRLGEATADRLRRSGDDWPTGPLLKGTGAVQVNPRYIVPELVGWYLYQAGTGAVLFAGRFGRWGRWLAIRLFAASLLAAVLMGVPLILLTVLVSYPFVSRSISRYALRLAEPSGEA
;
A
#
# COMPACT_ATOMS: atom_id res chain seq x y z
N MET A 1 -26.70 -46.98 3.04
CA MET A 1 -26.37 -45.54 3.14
C MET A 1 -26.85 -44.92 1.87
N THR A 2 -27.98 -44.23 1.91
CA THR A 2 -28.69 -43.73 0.73
C THR A 2 -27.90 -42.57 0.06
N GLU A 3 -27.98 -42.53 -1.27
CA GLU A 3 -27.34 -41.50 -2.11
C GLU A 3 -27.65 -40.07 -1.62
N ARG A 4 -28.85 -39.86 -1.09
CA ARG A 4 -29.29 -38.64 -0.42
C ARG A 4 -28.42 -38.29 0.81
N HIS A 5 -28.03 -39.26 1.62
CA HIS A 5 -27.16 -39.07 2.78
C HIS A 5 -25.70 -38.74 2.37
N ARG A 6 -25.30 -39.20 1.17
CA ARG A 6 -24.01 -38.92 0.58
C ARG A 6 -23.97 -37.48 -0.01
N LEU A 7 -25.06 -37.06 -0.62
CA LEU A 7 -25.23 -35.70 -1.14
C LEU A 7 -25.35 -34.68 -0.01
N GLU A 8 -26.13 -34.96 1.03
CA GLU A 8 -26.21 -34.11 2.23
C GLU A 8 -24.85 -34.00 2.95
N LYS A 9 -24.09 -35.08 2.98
CA LYS A 9 -22.74 -35.07 3.57
C LYS A 9 -21.75 -34.28 2.70
N VAL A 10 -21.85 -34.37 1.38
CA VAL A 10 -21.06 -33.59 0.43
C VAL A 10 -21.48 -32.11 0.46
N GLU A 11 -22.78 -31.82 0.57
CA GLU A 11 -23.25 -30.45 0.79
C GLU A 11 -22.84 -29.89 2.15
N LEU A 12 -22.89 -30.69 3.22
CA LEU A 12 -22.38 -30.29 4.53
C LEU A 12 -20.86 -30.17 4.56
N GLU A 13 -20.12 -30.98 3.80
CA GLU A 13 -18.66 -30.86 3.64
C GLU A 13 -18.30 -29.68 2.71
N LEU A 14 -19.12 -29.33 1.74
CA LEU A 14 -19.03 -28.14 0.93
C LEU A 14 -19.48 -26.86 1.71
N GLN A 15 -20.44 -27.00 2.61
CA GLN A 15 -20.81 -25.94 3.57
C GLN A 15 -19.85 -25.90 4.77
N ARG A 16 -19.09 -26.96 5.03
CA ARG A 16 -18.01 -26.99 6.01
C ARG A 16 -16.84 -26.16 5.48
N ALA A 17 -16.90 -24.90 5.88
CA ALA A 17 -15.77 -24.00 5.88
C ALA A 17 -15.30 -23.54 4.51
N ALA A 18 -16.16 -22.92 3.71
CA ALA A 18 -15.66 -21.95 2.76
C ALA A 18 -14.78 -20.96 3.54
N LYS A 19 -13.48 -20.89 3.20
CA LYS A 19 -12.57 -19.92 3.79
C LYS A 19 -13.06 -18.53 3.47
N ARG A 20 -13.35 -17.73 4.47
CA ARG A 20 -13.84 -16.38 4.29
C ARG A 20 -12.67 -15.41 4.15
N ILE A 21 -12.56 -14.79 3.02
CA ILE A 21 -11.51 -13.82 2.70
C ILE A 21 -12.14 -12.45 2.51
N LEU A 22 -11.72 -11.49 3.32
CA LEU A 22 -12.10 -10.10 3.17
C LEU A 22 -11.04 -9.36 2.37
N VAL A 23 -11.47 -8.60 1.38
CA VAL A 23 -10.65 -7.67 0.62
C VAL A 23 -11.06 -6.25 0.98
N VAL A 24 -10.17 -5.49 1.60
CA VAL A 24 -10.38 -4.08 1.92
C VAL A 24 -9.43 -3.24 1.09
N TYR A 25 -9.93 -2.25 0.38
CA TYR A 25 -9.07 -1.41 -0.45
C TYR A 25 -9.58 0.01 -0.62
N TYR A 26 -8.63 0.90 -0.92
CA TYR A 26 -8.92 2.23 -1.45
C TYR A 26 -8.15 2.44 -2.75
N SER A 27 -8.83 2.95 -3.77
CA SER A 27 -8.22 3.26 -5.06
C SER A 27 -8.69 4.62 -5.56
N GLN A 28 -7.78 5.59 -5.64
CA GLN A 28 -8.10 6.93 -6.14
C GLN A 28 -8.06 7.01 -7.67
N SER A 29 -6.99 6.48 -8.26
CA SER A 29 -6.73 6.55 -9.70
C SER A 29 -7.17 5.30 -10.48
N GLY A 30 -7.64 4.26 -9.79
CA GLY A 30 -7.99 2.96 -10.38
C GLY A 30 -6.85 1.92 -10.35
N ASP A 31 -5.61 2.32 -10.11
CA ASP A 31 -4.46 1.40 -10.17
C ASP A 31 -4.53 0.31 -9.12
N VAL A 32 -4.84 0.66 -7.85
CA VAL A 32 -4.99 -0.35 -6.78
C VAL A 32 -6.09 -1.34 -7.12
N ALA A 33 -7.23 -0.87 -7.64
CA ALA A 33 -8.34 -1.75 -8.01
C ALA A 33 -7.92 -2.75 -9.10
N LYS A 34 -7.25 -2.29 -10.16
CA LYS A 34 -6.73 -3.13 -11.25
C LYS A 34 -5.74 -4.19 -10.76
N ILE A 35 -4.78 -3.77 -9.93
CA ILE A 35 -3.75 -4.66 -9.40
C ILE A 35 -4.38 -5.69 -8.45
N LEU A 36 -5.27 -5.24 -7.58
CA LEU A 36 -5.99 -6.08 -6.64
C LEU A 36 -6.84 -7.13 -7.37
N GLU A 37 -7.57 -6.73 -8.40
CA GLU A 37 -8.36 -7.65 -9.23
C GLU A 37 -7.47 -8.73 -9.87
N THR A 38 -6.29 -8.33 -10.39
CA THR A 38 -5.31 -9.28 -10.94
C THR A 38 -4.81 -10.28 -9.89
N PHE A 39 -4.58 -9.81 -8.67
CA PHE A 39 -4.12 -10.65 -7.55
C PHE A 39 -5.19 -11.63 -7.08
N VAL A 40 -6.44 -11.17 -6.92
CA VAL A 40 -7.52 -12.01 -6.38
C VAL A 40 -8.19 -12.91 -7.41
N ALA A 41 -7.98 -12.67 -8.71
CA ALA A 41 -8.61 -13.47 -9.77
C ALA A 41 -8.38 -14.99 -9.62
N PRO A 42 -7.16 -15.51 -9.36
CA PRO A 42 -6.95 -16.93 -9.11
C PRO A 42 -7.62 -17.43 -7.80
N ILE A 43 -7.72 -16.57 -6.78
CA ILE A 43 -8.34 -16.91 -5.50
C ILE A 43 -9.85 -17.05 -5.65
N LYS A 44 -10.48 -16.20 -6.46
CA LYS A 44 -11.93 -16.26 -6.76
C LYS A 44 -12.36 -17.56 -7.43
N THR A 45 -11.45 -18.28 -8.08
CA THR A 45 -11.77 -19.55 -8.75
C THR A 45 -11.82 -20.72 -7.79
N LEU A 46 -11.45 -20.55 -6.52
CA LEU A 46 -11.46 -21.61 -5.53
C LEU A 46 -12.89 -21.84 -5.00
N PRO A 47 -13.49 -23.04 -5.19
CA PRO A 47 -14.85 -23.32 -4.72
C PRO A 47 -14.98 -23.28 -3.18
N SER A 48 -13.86 -23.44 -2.46
CA SER A 48 -13.79 -23.42 -1.00
C SER A 48 -13.52 -22.00 -0.44
N VAL A 49 -13.69 -20.95 -1.22
CA VAL A 49 -13.41 -19.56 -0.80
C VAL A 49 -14.64 -18.67 -1.01
N GLU A 50 -15.09 -18.04 0.05
CA GLU A 50 -16.01 -16.91 0.02
C GLU A 50 -15.19 -15.61 0.02
N LEU A 51 -15.26 -14.85 -1.07
CA LEU A 51 -14.53 -13.59 -1.19
C LEU A 51 -15.48 -12.41 -1.02
N VAL A 52 -15.32 -11.65 0.06
CA VAL A 52 -16.03 -10.40 0.32
C VAL A 52 -15.13 -9.23 -0.05
N VAL A 53 -15.61 -8.32 -0.89
CA VAL A 53 -14.83 -7.17 -1.37
C VAL A 53 -15.46 -5.88 -0.86
N GLU A 54 -14.70 -5.10 -0.10
CA GLU A 54 -15.15 -3.85 0.48
C GLU A 54 -14.24 -2.70 0.04
N ARG A 55 -14.82 -1.71 -0.61
CA ARG A 55 -14.12 -0.49 -1.00
C ARG A 55 -14.30 0.56 0.08
N VAL A 56 -13.19 1.01 0.65
CA VAL A 56 -13.20 2.12 1.61
C VAL A 56 -13.55 3.41 0.89
N GLU A 57 -14.61 4.08 1.33
CA GLU A 57 -15.01 5.38 0.82
C GLU A 57 -14.81 6.46 1.90
N PRO A 58 -13.96 7.48 1.65
CA PRO A 58 -13.84 8.61 2.57
C PRO A 58 -15.16 9.39 2.62
N ARG A 59 -15.49 9.98 3.78
CA ARG A 59 -16.69 10.83 3.93
C ARG A 59 -16.66 12.01 2.96
N GLU A 60 -15.49 12.64 2.84
CA GLU A 60 -15.22 13.67 1.84
C GLU A 60 -14.26 13.10 0.79
N PRO A 61 -14.71 12.94 -0.49
CA PRO A 61 -13.89 12.36 -1.53
C PRO A 61 -12.64 13.20 -1.81
N TYR A 62 -11.49 12.53 -1.88
CA TYR A 62 -10.27 13.17 -2.34
C TYR A 62 -10.33 13.36 -3.86
N PRO A 63 -10.06 14.58 -4.38
CA PRO A 63 -10.22 14.86 -5.80
C PRO A 63 -9.20 14.09 -6.65
N PHE A 64 -9.68 13.66 -7.82
CA PHE A 64 -8.81 13.14 -8.87
C PHE A 64 -9.34 13.60 -10.23
N PRO A 65 -8.55 14.30 -11.03
CA PRO A 65 -7.21 14.87 -10.73
C PRO A 65 -7.27 16.02 -9.72
N TRP A 66 -6.15 16.26 -9.03
CA TRP A 66 -6.03 17.32 -8.02
C TRP A 66 -6.01 18.75 -8.59
N ARG A 67 -5.68 18.88 -9.86
CA ARG A 67 -5.60 20.11 -10.66
C ARG A 67 -4.50 21.08 -10.25
N THR A 68 -4.16 21.23 -8.97
CA THR A 68 -3.11 22.12 -8.48
C THR A 68 -2.20 21.44 -7.46
N LEU A 69 -0.91 21.81 -7.48
CA LEU A 69 0.09 21.27 -6.54
C LEU A 69 -0.25 21.63 -5.08
N THR A 70 -0.73 22.86 -4.83
CA THR A 70 -1.12 23.28 -3.48
C THR A 70 -2.26 22.42 -2.93
N ARG A 71 -3.24 22.07 -3.78
CA ARG A 71 -4.36 21.20 -3.38
C ARG A 71 -3.88 19.76 -3.14
N LEU A 72 -3.00 19.24 -3.99
CA LEU A 72 -2.37 17.95 -3.77
C LEU A 72 -1.59 17.92 -2.45
N LEU A 73 -0.74 18.93 -2.21
CA LEU A 73 0.06 19.01 -0.99
C LEU A 73 -0.74 19.40 0.25
N SER A 74 -2.01 19.84 0.13
CA SER A 74 -2.79 20.23 1.30
C SER A 74 -3.08 19.08 2.25
N VAL A 75 -2.96 17.84 1.80
CA VAL A 75 -3.28 16.62 2.58
C VAL A 75 -2.05 15.90 3.16
N PHE A 76 -0.81 16.31 2.81
CA PHE A 76 0.37 15.60 3.31
C PHE A 76 0.51 15.67 4.85
N PRO A 77 0.17 16.78 5.54
CA PRO A 77 0.31 16.82 6.99
C PRO A 77 -0.57 15.79 7.68
N GLU A 78 -1.77 15.60 7.18
CA GLU A 78 -2.72 14.59 7.69
C GLU A 78 -2.22 13.17 7.40
N CYS A 79 -1.53 12.93 6.28
CA CYS A 79 -0.93 11.62 5.98
C CYS A 79 0.09 11.19 7.05
N HIS A 80 0.81 12.14 7.64
CA HIS A 80 1.82 11.88 8.67
C HIS A 80 1.27 11.94 10.10
N ARG A 81 0.27 12.77 10.36
CA ARG A 81 -0.34 12.95 11.68
C ARG A 81 -1.53 12.02 11.89
N GLY A 82 -2.17 11.60 10.81
CA GLY A 82 -3.50 11.02 10.81
C GLY A 82 -4.57 12.10 10.89
N GLY A 83 -5.80 11.73 10.63
CA GLY A 83 -6.94 12.63 10.66
C GLY A 83 -7.38 13.03 9.26
N GLY A 84 -7.73 12.04 8.45
CA GLY A 84 -8.51 12.24 7.23
C GLY A 84 -9.95 12.67 7.55
N SER A 85 -10.81 12.66 6.53
CA SER A 85 -12.23 13.01 6.70
C SER A 85 -13.05 11.93 7.43
N GLY A 86 -12.41 10.81 7.79
CA GLY A 86 -13.08 9.58 8.19
C GLY A 86 -13.61 8.82 6.98
N ILE A 87 -14.22 7.66 7.25
CA ILE A 87 -14.80 6.80 6.21
C ILE A 87 -16.32 6.70 6.35
N ARG A 88 -16.99 6.37 5.26
CA ARG A 88 -18.39 5.96 5.29
C ARG A 88 -18.53 4.61 5.96
N PRO A 89 -19.70 4.30 6.57
CA PRO A 89 -19.93 2.97 7.12
C PRO A 89 -19.69 1.88 6.10
N LEU A 90 -19.04 0.80 6.55
CA LEU A 90 -18.79 -0.38 5.72
C LEU A 90 -19.88 -1.42 5.94
N SER A 91 -20.17 -2.22 4.91
CA SER A 91 -21.22 -3.26 4.94
C SER A 91 -20.69 -4.61 5.43
N ILE A 92 -19.52 -4.65 6.07
CA ILE A 92 -18.83 -5.88 6.44
C ILE A 92 -19.62 -6.61 7.55
N GLN A 93 -20.08 -7.82 7.25
CA GLN A 93 -20.58 -8.74 8.26
C GLN A 93 -19.41 -9.50 8.86
N THR A 94 -19.19 -9.30 10.16
CA THR A 94 -18.04 -9.85 10.89
C THR A 94 -18.31 -11.22 11.51
N ASP A 95 -19.52 -11.71 11.45
CA ASP A 95 -19.92 -13.03 11.92
C ASP A 95 -20.43 -13.86 10.74
N PRO A 96 -19.82 -15.01 10.46
CA PRO A 96 -18.59 -15.55 11.05
C PRO A 96 -17.34 -14.71 10.73
N PRO A 97 -16.23 -14.87 11.50
CA PRO A 97 -15.01 -14.10 11.30
C PRO A 97 -14.33 -14.43 9.96
N PHE A 98 -13.47 -13.53 9.49
CA PHE A 98 -12.66 -13.76 8.29
C PHE A 98 -11.37 -14.49 8.64
N ASP A 99 -11.02 -15.48 7.81
CA ASP A 99 -9.79 -16.25 7.95
C ASP A 99 -8.56 -15.50 7.46
N LEU A 100 -8.74 -14.68 6.41
CA LEU A 100 -7.71 -13.87 5.77
C LEU A 100 -8.28 -12.52 5.38
N VAL A 101 -7.50 -11.48 5.56
CA VAL A 101 -7.80 -10.13 5.04
C VAL A 101 -6.72 -9.70 4.06
N ILE A 102 -7.12 -9.26 2.88
CA ILE A 102 -6.25 -8.63 1.89
C ILE A 102 -6.48 -7.13 1.98
N LEU A 103 -5.47 -6.38 2.44
CA LEU A 103 -5.57 -4.94 2.62
C LEU A 103 -4.73 -4.22 1.55
N ALA A 104 -5.40 -3.61 0.56
CA ALA A 104 -4.71 -2.95 -0.55
C ALA A 104 -4.76 -1.41 -0.42
N TYR A 105 -3.61 -0.76 -0.57
CA TYR A 105 -3.45 0.66 -0.36
C TYR A 105 -2.42 1.32 -1.27
N GLN A 106 -2.53 2.63 -1.37
CA GLN A 106 -1.53 3.49 -2.02
C GLN A 106 -0.64 4.15 -0.98
N VAL A 107 0.60 4.43 -1.38
CA VAL A 107 1.49 5.31 -0.60
C VAL A 107 1.26 6.75 -1.03
N TRP A 108 0.88 7.59 -0.07
CA TRP A 108 0.74 9.04 -0.22
C TRP A 108 1.78 9.74 0.65
N PHE A 109 2.67 10.51 0.02
CA PHE A 109 3.69 11.28 0.76
C PHE A 109 4.48 10.42 1.78
N LEU A 110 4.92 9.23 1.37
CA LEU A 110 5.67 8.27 2.19
C LEU A 110 4.89 7.70 3.40
N ALA A 111 3.55 7.78 3.37
CA ALA A 111 2.65 7.19 4.37
C ALA A 111 1.54 6.40 3.67
N PRO A 112 0.81 5.50 4.34
CA PRO A 112 -0.40 4.90 3.78
C PRO A 112 -1.42 5.98 3.44
N SER A 113 -2.22 5.77 2.38
CA SER A 113 -3.28 6.71 2.00
C SER A 113 -4.27 6.95 3.14
N LEU A 114 -4.73 8.19 3.28
CA LEU A 114 -5.61 8.60 4.38
C LEU A 114 -6.87 7.74 4.55
N PRO A 115 -7.61 7.36 3.48
CA PRO A 115 -8.79 6.51 3.68
C PRO A 115 -8.47 5.17 4.34
N ILE A 116 -7.32 4.57 4.04
CA ILE A 116 -6.89 3.33 4.69
C ILE A 116 -6.41 3.57 6.13
N GLN A 117 -5.76 4.71 6.40
CA GLN A 117 -5.44 5.09 7.78
C GLN A 117 -6.71 5.32 8.60
N ASP A 118 -7.73 5.97 8.03
CA ASP A 118 -9.02 6.21 8.69
C ASP A 118 -9.77 4.89 8.93
N PHE A 119 -9.72 3.94 7.98
CA PHE A 119 -10.24 2.59 8.20
C PHE A 119 -9.56 1.93 9.40
N LEU A 120 -8.23 1.93 9.46
CA LEU A 120 -7.46 1.30 10.53
C LEU A 120 -7.66 1.96 11.90
N ARG A 121 -8.11 3.22 11.95
CA ARG A 121 -8.46 3.95 13.18
C ARG A 121 -9.93 3.86 13.54
N SER A 122 -10.78 3.37 12.64
CA SER A 122 -12.21 3.25 12.87
C SER A 122 -12.57 1.99 13.66
N GLU A 123 -13.80 1.91 14.13
CA GLU A 123 -14.35 0.69 14.75
C GLU A 123 -14.37 -0.50 13.79
N HIS A 124 -14.46 -0.26 12.47
CA HIS A 124 -14.43 -1.31 11.45
C HIS A 124 -13.10 -2.08 11.43
N ALA A 125 -12.01 -1.50 11.94
CA ALA A 125 -10.72 -2.20 12.05
C ALA A 125 -10.75 -3.40 13.02
N ARG A 126 -11.81 -3.55 13.83
CA ARG A 126 -11.98 -4.73 14.71
C ARG A 126 -11.97 -6.04 13.94
N VAL A 127 -12.37 -6.04 12.66
CA VAL A 127 -12.30 -7.21 11.77
C VAL A 127 -10.88 -7.75 11.57
N LEU A 128 -9.86 -6.91 11.81
CA LEU A 128 -8.45 -7.28 11.67
C LEU A 128 -7.88 -7.92 12.95
N ARG A 129 -8.58 -7.85 14.08
CA ARG A 129 -8.05 -8.36 15.36
C ARG A 129 -7.87 -9.88 15.27
N ASN A 130 -6.65 -10.34 15.47
CA ASN A 130 -6.22 -11.74 15.31
C ASN A 130 -6.41 -12.30 13.90
N ALA A 131 -6.85 -11.49 12.92
CA ALA A 131 -6.95 -11.90 11.54
C ALA A 131 -5.57 -11.93 10.88
N ARG A 132 -5.38 -12.88 9.96
CA ARG A 132 -4.22 -12.96 9.07
C ARG A 132 -4.36 -11.89 8.00
N VAL A 133 -3.32 -11.10 7.76
CA VAL A 133 -3.38 -9.98 6.81
C VAL A 133 -2.27 -10.10 5.77
N ILE A 134 -2.67 -10.03 4.50
CA ILE A 134 -1.76 -9.77 3.38
C ILE A 134 -1.95 -8.31 2.98
N THR A 135 -0.86 -7.53 2.95
CA THR A 135 -0.91 -6.16 2.44
C THR A 135 -0.48 -6.10 0.99
N LEU A 136 -1.19 -5.30 0.19
CA LEU A 136 -0.83 -4.98 -1.19
C LEU A 136 -0.59 -3.48 -1.30
N CYS A 137 0.68 -3.10 -1.42
CA CYS A 137 1.16 -1.73 -1.45
C CYS A 137 1.42 -1.29 -2.89
N VAL A 138 0.77 -0.21 -3.32
CA VAL A 138 1.03 0.41 -4.64
C VAL A 138 1.74 1.74 -4.45
N SER A 139 2.88 1.91 -5.10
CA SER A 139 3.71 3.09 -4.90
C SER A 139 4.43 3.56 -6.17
N ARG A 140 5.21 4.62 -5.99
CA ARG A 140 6.11 5.20 -6.98
C ARG A 140 7.58 4.93 -6.60
N ASN A 141 7.94 3.68 -6.31
CA ASN A 141 9.28 3.27 -5.86
C ASN A 141 9.70 3.68 -4.44
N MET A 142 9.00 4.61 -3.79
CA MET A 142 9.25 5.03 -2.40
C MET A 142 8.09 4.54 -1.54
N TRP A 143 8.25 3.37 -0.94
CA TRP A 143 7.19 2.67 -0.21
C TRP A 143 7.60 2.23 1.20
N HIS A 144 8.89 2.30 1.52
CA HIS A 144 9.45 1.72 2.74
C HIS A 144 8.81 2.34 4.00
N SER A 145 8.81 3.67 4.08
CA SER A 145 8.24 4.41 5.22
C SER A 145 6.74 4.19 5.35
N GLY A 146 6.02 4.14 4.21
CA GLY A 146 4.60 3.83 4.18
C GLY A 146 4.32 2.40 4.65
N SER A 147 5.13 1.42 4.24
CA SER A 147 5.02 0.03 4.66
C SER A 147 5.32 -0.14 6.16
N GLU A 148 6.37 0.50 6.68
CA GLU A 148 6.67 0.45 8.11
C GLU A 148 5.55 1.07 8.96
N THR A 149 4.99 2.19 8.50
CA THR A 149 3.80 2.79 9.14
C THR A 149 2.61 1.83 9.11
N MET A 150 2.36 1.16 7.96
CA MET A 150 1.31 0.16 7.84
C MET A 150 1.52 -1.00 8.82
N LYS A 151 2.73 -1.56 8.90
CA LYS A 151 3.08 -2.62 9.85
C LYS A 151 2.83 -2.20 11.31
N GLN A 152 3.13 -0.93 11.66
CA GLN A 152 2.84 -0.40 12.99
C GLN A 152 1.33 -0.31 13.25
N MET A 153 0.55 0.18 12.28
CA MET A 153 -0.91 0.28 12.40
C MET A 153 -1.55 -1.11 12.52
N LEU A 154 -1.11 -2.10 11.75
CA LEU A 154 -1.58 -3.48 11.83
C LEU A 154 -1.28 -4.10 13.21
N ARG A 155 -0.08 -3.89 13.76
CA ARG A 155 0.26 -4.32 15.13
C ARG A 155 -0.64 -3.66 16.16
N HIS A 156 -0.96 -2.38 16.00
CA HIS A 156 -1.83 -1.65 16.93
C HIS A 156 -3.25 -2.20 16.98
N VAL A 157 -3.80 -2.63 15.83
CA VAL A 157 -5.13 -3.26 15.78
C VAL A 157 -5.13 -4.75 16.15
N GLY A 158 -3.94 -5.34 16.39
CA GLY A 158 -3.78 -6.75 16.76
C GLY A 158 -3.90 -7.72 15.58
N ALA A 159 -3.54 -7.29 14.38
CA ALA A 159 -3.53 -8.11 13.18
C ALA A 159 -2.26 -8.97 13.06
N LEU A 160 -2.37 -10.15 12.48
CA LEU A 160 -1.24 -11.03 12.14
C LEU A 160 -0.80 -10.75 10.70
N HIS A 161 0.21 -9.91 10.53
CA HIS A 161 0.70 -9.54 9.21
C HIS A 161 1.53 -10.69 8.62
N LEU A 162 0.94 -11.44 7.66
CA LEU A 162 1.58 -12.61 7.03
C LEU A 162 2.50 -12.22 5.88
N ASP A 163 2.01 -11.37 4.98
CA ASP A 163 2.71 -11.04 3.75
C ASP A 163 2.55 -9.58 3.37
N ASN A 164 3.56 -9.08 2.65
CA ASN A 164 3.52 -7.77 2.00
C ASN A 164 3.80 -7.96 0.51
N ILE A 165 2.97 -7.40 -0.34
CA ILE A 165 3.16 -7.35 -1.79
C ILE A 165 3.39 -5.90 -2.17
N VAL A 166 4.49 -5.62 -2.88
CA VAL A 166 4.81 -4.26 -3.32
C VAL A 166 4.79 -4.19 -4.83
N VAL A 167 4.02 -3.24 -5.34
CA VAL A 167 3.90 -2.97 -6.77
C VAL A 167 4.22 -1.50 -7.04
N ASN A 168 5.15 -1.26 -7.97
CA ASN A 168 5.59 0.08 -8.31
C ASN A 168 5.10 0.49 -9.69
N HIS A 169 4.87 1.78 -9.90
CA HIS A 169 4.68 2.33 -11.23
C HIS A 169 5.93 2.11 -12.07
N GLN A 170 5.72 1.81 -13.36
CA GLN A 170 6.81 1.53 -14.28
C GLN A 170 7.72 2.73 -14.54
N GLY A 171 8.95 2.43 -14.89
CA GLY A 171 9.96 3.41 -15.27
C GLY A 171 10.96 3.73 -14.17
N PRO A 172 12.07 4.38 -14.57
CA PRO A 172 13.11 4.75 -13.62
C PRO A 172 12.58 5.84 -12.66
N PRO A 173 13.07 5.89 -11.42
CA PRO A 173 12.54 6.78 -10.39
C PRO A 173 12.54 8.26 -10.77
N TRP A 174 13.59 8.74 -11.45
CA TRP A 174 13.63 10.13 -11.91
C TRP A 174 12.47 10.46 -12.86
N ALA A 175 12.04 9.50 -13.71
CA ALA A 175 10.92 9.68 -14.61
C ALA A 175 9.58 9.65 -13.84
N THR A 176 9.44 8.80 -12.83
CA THR A 176 8.23 8.74 -12.01
C THR A 176 8.03 10.00 -11.16
N PHE A 177 9.08 10.78 -10.89
CA PHE A 177 8.96 12.11 -10.27
C PHE A 177 8.27 13.15 -11.17
N VAL A 178 8.14 12.88 -12.46
CA VAL A 178 7.41 13.72 -13.42
C VAL A 178 6.09 13.08 -13.82
N SER A 179 6.11 11.80 -14.23
CA SER A 179 4.92 11.14 -14.77
C SER A 179 3.80 10.97 -13.74
N VAL A 180 4.13 10.62 -12.49
CA VAL A 180 3.10 10.41 -11.45
C VAL A 180 2.50 11.72 -10.94
N PRO A 181 3.26 12.80 -10.62
CA PRO A 181 2.65 14.11 -10.36
C PRO A 181 1.80 14.62 -11.53
N ARG A 182 2.23 14.41 -12.78
CA ARG A 182 1.40 14.77 -13.95
C ARG A 182 0.08 14.01 -13.92
N LEU A 183 0.09 12.69 -13.69
CA LEU A 183 -1.13 11.91 -13.52
C LEU A 183 -2.01 12.48 -12.40
N LEU A 184 -1.44 12.71 -11.22
CA LEU A 184 -2.20 13.21 -10.07
C LEU A 184 -2.81 14.59 -10.32
N LEU A 185 -2.10 15.47 -11.02
CA LEU A 185 -2.55 16.84 -11.28
C LEU A 185 -3.50 16.95 -12.47
N THR A 186 -3.32 16.13 -13.50
CA THR A 186 -4.01 16.29 -14.79
C THR A 186 -4.89 15.09 -15.18
N GLY A 187 -4.75 13.94 -14.53
CA GLY A 187 -5.39 12.67 -14.91
C GLY A 187 -4.78 11.98 -16.13
N LYS A 188 -3.77 12.56 -16.76
CA LYS A 188 -3.15 12.02 -17.98
C LYS A 188 -2.12 10.93 -17.66
N ARG A 189 -2.28 9.75 -18.27
CA ARG A 189 -1.43 8.56 -18.06
C ARG A 189 -0.41 8.33 -19.17
N ASP A 190 -0.67 8.90 -20.36
CA ASP A 190 0.10 8.69 -21.58
C ASP A 190 1.59 9.05 -21.42
N ARG A 191 2.41 8.54 -22.34
CA ARG A 191 3.81 8.93 -22.44
C ARG A 191 3.93 10.45 -22.60
N PHE A 192 4.85 11.06 -21.87
CA PHE A 192 5.02 12.51 -21.86
C PHE A 192 6.37 12.91 -22.46
N LEU A 193 6.37 13.88 -23.37
CA LEU A 193 7.54 14.41 -24.09
C LEU A 193 8.41 13.30 -24.77
N GLY A 194 7.83 12.15 -25.08
CA GLY A 194 8.57 11.02 -25.68
C GLY A 194 9.58 10.34 -24.75
N VAL A 195 9.93 10.95 -23.61
CA VAL A 195 10.97 10.48 -22.67
C VAL A 195 10.36 9.83 -21.43
N PHE A 196 9.30 10.42 -20.87
CA PHE A 196 8.69 9.93 -19.63
C PHE A 196 7.72 8.79 -19.92
N PRO A 197 7.86 7.63 -19.24
CA PRO A 197 6.97 6.49 -19.45
C PRO A 197 5.54 6.80 -18.98
N PRO A 198 4.55 6.02 -19.43
CA PRO A 198 3.19 6.10 -18.92
C PRO A 198 3.14 5.96 -17.39
N ALA A 199 2.26 6.72 -16.74
CA ALA A 199 2.06 6.68 -15.30
C ALA A 199 1.10 5.54 -14.92
N GLU A 200 1.57 4.30 -15.04
CA GLU A 200 0.80 3.08 -14.75
C GLU A 200 1.72 1.95 -14.28
N VAL A 201 1.12 0.87 -13.86
CA VAL A 201 1.85 -0.38 -13.56
C VAL A 201 2.08 -1.14 -14.86
N GLY A 202 3.33 -1.57 -15.08
CA GLY A 202 3.73 -2.30 -16.29
C GLY A 202 3.11 -3.70 -16.38
N SER A 203 3.03 -4.24 -17.59
CA SER A 203 2.52 -5.60 -17.85
C SER A 203 3.31 -6.66 -17.07
N GLN A 204 4.64 -6.54 -17.01
CA GLN A 204 5.50 -7.46 -16.26
C GLN A 204 5.16 -7.51 -14.76
N ASP A 205 4.84 -6.36 -14.16
CA ASP A 205 4.41 -6.29 -12.77
C ASP A 205 3.01 -6.90 -12.59
N LEU A 206 2.10 -6.69 -13.53
CA LEU A 206 0.78 -7.34 -13.50
C LEU A 206 0.90 -8.86 -13.63
N ASP A 207 1.80 -9.37 -14.49
CA ASP A 207 2.06 -10.80 -14.60
C ASP A 207 2.70 -11.37 -13.31
N ARG A 208 3.59 -10.60 -12.66
CA ARG A 208 4.13 -10.94 -11.34
C ARG A 208 3.01 -11.01 -10.29
N VAL A 209 2.13 -10.01 -10.25
CA VAL A 209 0.98 -9.98 -9.33
C VAL A 209 0.05 -11.16 -9.55
N ARG A 210 -0.21 -11.55 -10.81
CA ARG A 210 -1.00 -12.75 -11.12
C ARG A 210 -0.35 -14.01 -10.56
N ARG A 211 0.95 -14.22 -10.78
CA ARG A 211 1.70 -15.37 -10.22
C ARG A 211 1.66 -15.39 -8.69
N LEU A 212 1.73 -14.23 -8.04
CA LEU A 212 1.57 -14.15 -6.58
C LEU A 212 0.16 -14.56 -6.14
N GLY A 213 -0.86 -14.16 -6.89
CA GLY A 213 -2.25 -14.61 -6.67
C GLY A 213 -2.40 -16.12 -6.84
N GLU A 214 -1.81 -16.70 -7.89
CA GLU A 214 -1.78 -18.16 -8.12
C GLU A 214 -1.07 -18.90 -6.98
N ALA A 215 0.10 -18.41 -6.56
CA ALA A 215 0.83 -18.97 -5.42
C ALA A 215 0.02 -18.90 -4.13
N THR A 216 -0.70 -17.81 -3.88
CA THR A 216 -1.62 -17.68 -2.73
C THR A 216 -2.76 -18.67 -2.83
N ALA A 217 -3.42 -18.78 -3.99
CA ALA A 217 -4.51 -19.72 -4.23
C ALA A 217 -4.06 -21.17 -4.03
N ASP A 218 -2.87 -21.53 -4.52
CA ASP A 218 -2.31 -22.87 -4.33
C ASP A 218 -2.00 -23.18 -2.86
N ARG A 219 -1.48 -22.21 -2.11
CA ARG A 219 -1.26 -22.37 -0.67
C ARG A 219 -2.58 -22.55 0.07
N LEU A 220 -3.61 -21.74 -0.24
CA LEU A 220 -4.93 -21.86 0.34
C LEU A 220 -5.59 -23.21 0.05
N ARG A 221 -5.41 -23.74 -1.17
CA ARG A 221 -5.91 -25.07 -1.56
C ARG A 221 -5.23 -26.20 -0.78
N ARG A 222 -3.90 -26.11 -0.59
CA ARG A 222 -3.12 -27.15 0.10
C ARG A 222 -3.27 -27.13 1.62
N SER A 223 -3.59 -26.00 2.19
CA SER A 223 -3.67 -25.83 3.64
C SER A 223 -4.88 -26.57 4.28
N GLY A 224 -5.86 -27.03 3.47
CA GLY A 224 -7.06 -27.65 4.04
C GLY A 224 -7.70 -26.76 5.11
N ASP A 225 -7.93 -27.33 6.29
CA ASP A 225 -8.46 -26.61 7.46
C ASP A 225 -7.35 -25.92 8.28
N ASP A 226 -6.09 -26.31 8.08
CA ASP A 226 -4.95 -25.70 8.77
C ASP A 226 -4.49 -24.44 8.06
N TRP A 227 -4.63 -23.29 8.74
CA TRP A 227 -4.14 -22.05 8.22
C TRP A 227 -2.64 -21.88 8.45
N PRO A 228 -1.90 -21.43 7.42
CA PRO A 228 -0.49 -21.10 7.58
C PRO A 228 -0.27 -20.07 8.69
N THR A 229 0.70 -20.33 9.55
CA THR A 229 1.10 -19.40 10.62
C THR A 229 2.21 -18.46 10.22
N GLY A 230 2.86 -18.71 9.07
CA GLY A 230 3.94 -17.93 8.51
C GLY A 230 3.63 -17.36 7.12
N PRO A 231 4.58 -16.62 6.54
CA PRO A 231 4.42 -15.99 5.24
C PRO A 231 4.12 -16.99 4.12
N LEU A 232 3.09 -16.69 3.31
CA LEU A 232 2.70 -17.51 2.15
C LEU A 232 3.60 -17.24 0.95
N LEU A 233 4.10 -16.02 0.83
CA LEU A 233 4.79 -15.49 -0.35
C LEU A 233 6.29 -15.29 -0.14
N LYS A 234 6.88 -15.86 0.91
CA LYS A 234 8.31 -15.79 1.15
C LYS A 234 9.08 -16.43 -0.01
N GLY A 235 10.10 -15.74 -0.52
CA GLY A 235 10.91 -16.22 -1.64
C GLY A 235 10.26 -16.15 -3.02
N THR A 236 9.04 -15.55 -3.15
CA THR A 236 8.34 -15.45 -4.44
C THR A 236 8.57 -14.12 -5.17
N GLY A 237 9.39 -13.22 -4.61
CA GLY A 237 9.59 -11.89 -5.15
C GLY A 237 8.40 -10.94 -4.90
N ALA A 238 7.59 -11.20 -3.86
CA ALA A 238 6.47 -10.34 -3.47
C ALA A 238 6.93 -8.95 -3.07
N VAL A 239 8.10 -8.84 -2.44
CA VAL A 239 8.75 -7.59 -2.08
C VAL A 239 10.12 -7.50 -2.74
N GLN A 240 10.34 -6.42 -3.47
CA GLN A 240 11.63 -6.10 -4.05
C GLN A 240 12.13 -4.77 -3.49
N VAL A 241 13.15 -4.83 -2.64
CA VAL A 241 13.77 -3.64 -2.05
C VAL A 241 14.93 -3.18 -2.92
N ASN A 242 14.86 -1.94 -3.39
CA ASN A 242 16.01 -1.31 -4.04
C ASN A 242 16.78 -0.47 -3.01
N PRO A 243 17.98 -0.90 -2.60
CA PRO A 243 18.75 -0.22 -1.55
C PRO A 243 19.07 1.24 -1.84
N ARG A 244 19.12 1.63 -3.11
CA ARG A 244 19.43 3.01 -3.54
C ARG A 244 18.38 4.04 -3.12
N TYR A 245 17.14 3.59 -2.81
CA TYR A 245 16.06 4.49 -2.39
C TYR A 245 15.92 4.61 -0.88
N ILE A 246 16.58 3.76 -0.11
CA ILE A 246 16.45 3.74 1.35
C ILE A 246 16.84 5.09 1.95
N VAL A 247 18.03 5.59 1.62
CA VAL A 247 18.52 6.86 2.18
C VAL A 247 17.72 8.07 1.65
N PRO A 248 17.49 8.23 0.33
CA PRO A 248 16.64 9.31 -0.17
C PRO A 248 15.23 9.31 0.41
N GLU A 249 14.62 8.15 0.57
CA GLU A 249 13.28 8.04 1.16
C GLU A 249 13.28 8.41 2.65
N LEU A 250 14.28 7.97 3.41
CA LEU A 250 14.41 8.32 4.82
C LEU A 250 14.58 9.84 5.01
N VAL A 251 15.41 10.48 4.20
CA VAL A 251 15.55 11.94 4.20
C VAL A 251 14.22 12.61 3.84
N GLY A 252 13.55 12.12 2.80
CA GLY A 252 12.23 12.61 2.40
C GLY A 252 11.20 12.48 3.53
N TRP A 253 11.23 11.36 4.25
CA TRP A 253 10.34 11.16 5.40
C TRP A 253 10.57 12.18 6.51
N TYR A 254 11.84 12.47 6.88
CA TYR A 254 12.15 13.53 7.85
C TYR A 254 11.72 14.91 7.37
N LEU A 255 11.88 15.21 6.06
CA LEU A 255 11.41 16.48 5.48
C LEU A 255 9.88 16.59 5.60
N TYR A 256 9.12 15.52 5.32
CA TYR A 256 7.68 15.52 5.49
C TYR A 256 7.28 15.67 6.96
N GLN A 257 7.99 15.05 7.90
CA GLN A 257 7.71 15.22 9.33
C GLN A 257 7.93 16.67 9.77
N ALA A 258 9.06 17.27 9.40
CA ALA A 258 9.35 18.67 9.70
C ALA A 258 8.33 19.62 9.04
N GLY A 259 8.02 19.39 7.75
CA GLY A 259 7.00 20.14 7.01
C GLY A 259 5.62 20.02 7.65
N THR A 260 5.24 18.83 8.11
CA THR A 260 3.98 18.61 8.84
C THR A 260 3.92 19.48 10.08
N GLY A 261 4.98 19.49 10.89
CA GLY A 261 5.06 20.34 12.08
C GLY A 261 4.90 21.83 11.73
N ALA A 262 5.64 22.30 10.71
CA ALA A 262 5.58 23.67 10.26
C ALA A 262 4.19 24.09 9.74
N VAL A 263 3.56 23.25 8.91
CA VAL A 263 2.23 23.54 8.35
C VAL A 263 1.15 23.56 9.43
N LEU A 264 1.20 22.61 10.37
CA LEU A 264 0.25 22.57 11.50
C LEU A 264 0.45 23.77 12.44
N PHE A 265 1.68 24.15 12.72
CA PHE A 265 1.98 25.36 13.50
C PHE A 265 1.45 26.62 12.81
N ALA A 266 1.77 26.82 11.53
CA ALA A 266 1.30 27.94 10.74
C ALA A 266 -0.23 27.98 10.60
N GLY A 267 -0.88 26.81 10.61
CA GLY A 267 -2.33 26.71 10.60
C GLY A 267 -3.03 27.33 11.81
N ARG A 268 -2.33 27.52 12.95
CA ARG A 268 -2.83 28.24 14.14
C ARG A 268 -3.07 29.72 13.85
N PHE A 269 -2.39 30.27 12.85
CA PHE A 269 -2.59 31.64 12.37
C PHE A 269 -3.65 31.74 11.26
N GLY A 270 -4.48 30.69 11.10
CA GLY A 270 -5.56 30.66 10.15
C GLY A 270 -5.20 30.07 8.78
N ARG A 271 -6.17 30.14 7.86
CA ARG A 271 -6.05 29.53 6.52
C ARG A 271 -4.89 30.07 5.70
N TRP A 272 -4.58 31.35 5.83
CA TRP A 272 -3.48 32.00 5.12
C TRP A 272 -2.12 31.50 5.58
N GLY A 273 -1.93 31.36 6.90
CA GLY A 273 -0.70 30.81 7.46
C GLY A 273 -0.47 29.37 6.97
N ARG A 274 -1.49 28.52 7.04
CA ARG A 274 -1.42 27.15 6.51
C ARG A 274 -1.08 27.13 5.01
N TRP A 275 -1.76 27.94 4.21
CA TRP A 275 -1.56 28.01 2.77
C TRP A 275 -0.14 28.47 2.40
N LEU A 276 0.39 29.50 3.07
CA LEU A 276 1.76 29.98 2.86
C LEU A 276 2.77 28.89 3.22
N ALA A 277 2.60 28.21 4.37
CA ALA A 277 3.49 27.14 4.80
C ALA A 277 3.51 25.96 3.81
N ILE A 278 2.37 25.58 3.24
CA ILE A 278 2.31 24.55 2.20
C ILE A 278 3.09 24.96 0.94
N ARG A 279 3.02 26.22 0.53
CA ARG A 279 3.77 26.71 -0.65
C ARG A 279 5.27 26.79 -0.39
N LEU A 280 5.67 27.26 0.78
CA LEU A 280 7.07 27.26 1.19
C LEU A 280 7.61 25.83 1.27
N PHE A 281 6.82 24.91 1.82
CA PHE A 281 7.19 23.49 1.82
C PHE A 281 7.30 22.93 0.40
N ALA A 282 6.37 23.25 -0.51
CA ALA A 282 6.46 22.86 -1.92
C ALA A 282 7.75 23.33 -2.59
N ALA A 283 8.12 24.59 -2.35
CA ALA A 283 9.37 25.17 -2.87
C ALA A 283 10.60 24.46 -2.25
N SER A 284 10.61 24.23 -0.94
CA SER A 284 11.70 23.52 -0.26
C SER A 284 11.81 22.06 -0.72
N LEU A 285 10.70 21.38 -0.95
CA LEU A 285 10.68 20.02 -1.49
C LEU A 285 11.25 19.97 -2.91
N LEU A 286 10.88 20.93 -3.76
CA LEU A 286 11.44 21.05 -5.11
C LEU A 286 12.96 21.27 -5.06
N ALA A 287 13.42 22.18 -4.21
CA ALA A 287 14.85 22.44 -4.01
C ALA A 287 15.57 21.18 -3.48
N ALA A 288 14.97 20.46 -2.54
CA ALA A 288 15.52 19.21 -2.02
C ALA A 288 15.60 18.11 -3.09
N VAL A 289 14.63 18.02 -4.01
CA VAL A 289 14.68 17.08 -5.13
C VAL A 289 15.77 17.46 -6.14
N LEU A 290 15.87 18.74 -6.51
CA LEU A 290 16.80 19.20 -7.54
C LEU A 290 18.26 19.24 -7.08
N MET A 291 18.51 19.62 -5.83
CA MET A 291 19.85 19.79 -5.28
C MET A 291 20.23 18.70 -4.26
N GLY A 292 19.28 18.34 -3.39
CA GLY A 292 19.53 17.41 -2.29
C GLY A 292 19.67 15.97 -2.77
N VAL A 293 18.81 15.51 -3.69
CA VAL A 293 18.89 14.11 -4.18
C VAL A 293 20.22 13.82 -4.88
N PRO A 294 20.72 14.65 -5.82
CA PRO A 294 22.05 14.44 -6.39
C PRO A 294 23.17 14.41 -5.35
N LEU A 295 23.12 15.34 -4.37
CA LEU A 295 24.10 15.38 -3.28
C LEU A 295 24.05 14.12 -2.40
N ILE A 296 22.85 13.67 -2.02
CA ILE A 296 22.65 12.43 -1.25
C ILE A 296 23.20 11.23 -2.03
N LEU A 297 22.88 11.12 -3.33
CA LEU A 297 23.35 10.00 -4.15
C LEU A 297 24.89 10.01 -4.26
N LEU A 298 25.50 11.17 -4.42
CA LEU A 298 26.95 11.30 -4.42
C LEU A 298 27.55 10.90 -3.06
N THR A 299 26.97 11.37 -1.96
CA THR A 299 27.42 11.02 -0.60
C THR A 299 27.28 9.52 -0.36
N VAL A 300 26.15 8.92 -0.73
CA VAL A 300 25.93 7.46 -0.62
C VAL A 300 26.94 6.72 -1.49
N LEU A 301 27.22 7.16 -2.70
CA LEU A 301 28.21 6.52 -3.59
C LEU A 301 29.60 6.51 -2.95
N VAL A 302 30.04 7.64 -2.39
CA VAL A 302 31.35 7.77 -1.74
C VAL A 302 31.42 6.94 -0.43
N SER A 303 30.34 6.96 0.36
CA SER A 303 30.28 6.24 1.64
C SER A 303 29.87 4.77 1.50
N TYR A 304 29.50 4.31 0.30
CA TYR A 304 28.95 2.97 0.08
C TYR A 304 29.78 1.82 0.65
N PRO A 305 31.13 1.82 0.54
CA PRO A 305 31.94 0.76 1.13
C PRO A 305 31.76 0.60 2.65
N PHE A 306 31.48 1.69 3.34
CA PHE A 306 31.33 1.73 4.80
C PHE A 306 29.90 1.41 5.27
N VAL A 307 28.88 1.80 4.49
CA VAL A 307 27.46 1.71 4.89
C VAL A 307 26.72 0.54 4.24
N SER A 308 27.29 -0.10 3.22
CA SER A 308 26.62 -1.14 2.42
C SER A 308 26.03 -2.27 3.26
N ARG A 309 26.78 -2.78 4.26
CA ARG A 309 26.33 -3.85 5.16
C ARG A 309 25.11 -3.42 6.00
N SER A 310 25.08 -2.17 6.45
CA SER A 310 23.97 -1.63 7.24
C SER A 310 22.73 -1.41 6.35
N ILE A 311 22.93 -0.89 5.14
CA ILE A 311 21.86 -0.72 4.15
C ILE A 311 21.28 -2.09 3.77
N SER A 312 22.11 -3.10 3.50
CA SER A 312 21.64 -4.45 3.16
C SER A 312 20.86 -5.09 4.30
N ARG A 313 21.32 -4.99 5.53
CA ARG A 313 20.58 -5.50 6.71
C ARG A 313 19.24 -4.78 6.89
N TYR A 314 19.21 -3.48 6.64
CA TYR A 314 17.98 -2.72 6.72
C TYR A 314 17.02 -3.08 5.57
N ALA A 315 17.53 -3.31 4.35
CA ALA A 315 16.75 -3.79 3.22
C ALA A 315 16.06 -5.13 3.50
N LEU A 316 16.75 -6.08 4.13
CA LEU A 316 16.17 -7.35 4.54
C LEU A 316 15.00 -7.15 5.53
N ARG A 317 15.15 -6.26 6.52
CA ARG A 317 14.06 -5.93 7.45
C ARG A 317 12.85 -5.30 6.75
N LEU A 318 13.10 -4.43 5.79
CA LEU A 318 12.02 -3.79 5.00
C LEU A 318 11.25 -4.82 4.18
N ALA A 319 11.93 -5.85 3.68
CA ALA A 319 11.32 -6.92 2.89
C ALA A 319 10.40 -7.84 3.70
N GLU A 320 10.63 -7.96 5.03
CA GLU A 320 9.76 -8.79 5.88
C GLU A 320 8.31 -8.28 5.92
N PRO A 321 7.30 -9.19 6.00
CA PRO A 321 7.38 -10.63 6.22
C PRO A 321 7.66 -11.49 4.97
N SER A 322 7.53 -10.96 3.76
CA SER A 322 7.60 -11.73 2.50
C SER A 322 8.99 -11.71 1.85
N GLY A 323 10.00 -11.23 2.55
CA GLY A 323 11.36 -11.16 2.03
C GLY A 323 11.96 -12.52 1.71
N GLU A 324 12.99 -12.52 0.86
CA GLU A 324 13.82 -13.70 0.66
C GLU A 324 14.64 -13.99 1.92
N ALA A 325 14.80 -15.29 2.20
CA ALA A 325 15.57 -15.76 3.36
C ALA A 325 17.07 -15.63 3.12
#